data_0283d63ee49d324e4dbf9528acdc6c5d
#
_entry.id   0283d63ee49d324e4dbf9528acdc6c5d
#
_cell.length_a   1.000
_cell.length_b   1.000
_cell.length_c   1.000
_cell.angle_alpha   90.00
_cell.angle_beta   90.00
_cell.angle_gamma   90.00
#
_symmetry.space_group_name_H-M   'P 1'
#
loop_
_entity.id
_entity.type
_entity.pdbx_description
1 polymer ?
#
loop_
_entity_poly.entity_id
_entity_poly.type
_entity_poly.pdbx_seq_one_letter_code
_entity_poly.pdbx_strand_id
1 'polypeptide(L)'
;MNLAPVTVFLPADSGALSVGAEAVARELAQQCRRRGIALQLVRTGSRGMYWLEPLMEVETPAGRIGYGPLTVADVPRLLDAGMLNGAVDDLRVGNPDNHPWMRSQQRLTGARLGIIDPASLDDYLAHGGFDGLEAALAMAPADIVRVVTESGL
;
A
#
# COMPACT_ATOMS: atom_id res chain seq x y z
N MET A 1 -17.52 -2.23 -23.35
CA MET A 1 -16.06 -2.16 -23.14
C MET A 1 -15.80 -2.47 -21.68
N ASN A 2 -15.10 -3.57 -21.39
CA ASN A 2 -14.72 -3.88 -20.01
C ASN A 2 -13.51 -3.00 -19.69
N LEU A 3 -13.73 -1.89 -19.01
CA LEU A 3 -12.62 -1.06 -18.52
C LEU A 3 -11.86 -1.86 -17.47
N ALA A 4 -10.53 -1.80 -17.51
CA ALA A 4 -9.70 -2.39 -16.47
C ALA A 4 -10.10 -1.81 -15.09
N PRO A 5 -10.09 -2.61 -14.03
CA PRO A 5 -10.43 -2.12 -12.70
C PRO A 5 -9.43 -1.05 -12.26
N VAL A 6 -9.94 -0.06 -11.54
CA VAL A 6 -9.07 0.93 -10.88
C VAL A 6 -8.50 0.29 -9.61
N THR A 7 -7.18 0.28 -9.50
CA THR A 7 -6.50 -0.25 -8.31
C THR A 7 -6.33 0.83 -7.26
N VAL A 8 -6.79 0.53 -6.05
CA VAL A 8 -6.65 1.40 -4.88
C VAL A 8 -6.02 0.60 -3.75
N PHE A 9 -5.06 1.20 -3.07
CA PHE A 9 -4.36 0.63 -1.93
C PHE A 9 -4.79 1.35 -0.67
N LEU A 10 -5.12 0.59 0.37
CA LEU A 10 -5.54 1.14 1.66
C LEU A 10 -5.04 0.24 2.79
N PRO A 11 -4.28 0.77 3.75
CA PRO A 11 -3.75 -0.02 4.84
C PRO A 11 -4.83 -0.74 5.66
N ALA A 12 -4.48 -1.96 6.14
CA ALA A 12 -5.32 -2.79 7.00
C ALA A 12 -4.56 -3.30 8.23
N ASP A 13 -3.43 -2.69 8.55
CA ASP A 13 -2.75 -2.94 9.82
C ASP A 13 -3.51 -2.33 11.01
N SER A 14 -3.13 -2.70 12.23
CA SER A 14 -3.82 -2.27 13.45
C SER A 14 -3.85 -0.75 13.62
N GLY A 15 -2.81 -0.04 13.18
CA GLY A 15 -2.75 1.42 13.24
C GLY A 15 -3.81 2.08 12.36
N ALA A 16 -3.84 1.72 11.07
CA ALA A 16 -4.82 2.25 10.12
C ALA A 16 -6.26 1.86 10.49
N LEU A 17 -6.47 0.61 10.97
CA LEU A 17 -7.80 0.15 11.41
C LEU A 17 -8.29 0.95 12.62
N SER A 18 -7.41 1.29 13.56
CA SER A 18 -7.78 2.06 14.77
C SER A 18 -8.28 3.46 14.47
N VAL A 19 -7.87 4.05 13.33
CA VAL A 19 -8.30 5.39 12.87
C VAL A 19 -9.35 5.34 11.76
N GLY A 20 -9.95 4.17 11.49
CA GLY A 20 -11.13 4.04 10.66
C GLY A 20 -10.92 3.57 9.22
N ALA A 21 -9.73 3.04 8.86
CA ALA A 21 -9.45 2.57 7.51
C ALA A 21 -10.46 1.54 6.99
N GLU A 22 -11.02 0.68 7.86
CA GLU A 22 -12.05 -0.28 7.45
C GLU A 22 -13.37 0.38 7.06
N ALA A 23 -13.76 1.45 7.74
CA ALA A 23 -14.97 2.20 7.39
C ALA A 23 -14.79 2.94 6.06
N VAL A 24 -13.62 3.52 5.83
CA VAL A 24 -13.23 4.15 4.56
C VAL A 24 -13.24 3.13 3.42
N ALA A 25 -12.66 1.92 3.63
CA ALA A 25 -12.66 0.85 2.65
C ALA A 25 -14.08 0.42 2.23
N ARG A 26 -14.97 0.25 3.22
CA ARG A 26 -16.37 -0.12 2.96
C ARG A 26 -17.12 0.96 2.20
N GLU A 27 -16.95 2.21 2.57
CA GLU A 27 -17.58 3.34 1.86
C GLU A 27 -17.06 3.43 0.42
N LEU A 28 -15.74 3.34 0.21
CA LEU A 28 -15.17 3.34 -1.14
C LEU A 28 -15.78 2.23 -2.00
N ALA A 29 -15.82 1.00 -1.49
CA ALA A 29 -16.38 -0.13 -2.21
C ALA A 29 -17.88 0.06 -2.52
N GLN A 30 -18.64 0.65 -1.60
CA GLN A 30 -20.06 0.96 -1.80
C GLN A 30 -20.26 2.03 -2.87
N GLN A 31 -19.50 3.11 -2.81
CA GLN A 31 -19.57 4.20 -3.78
C GLN A 31 -19.16 3.74 -5.19
N CYS A 32 -18.09 2.95 -5.30
CA CYS A 32 -17.67 2.39 -6.58
C CYS A 32 -18.75 1.49 -7.19
N ARG A 33 -19.38 0.60 -6.38
CA ARG A 33 -20.51 -0.22 -6.85
C ARG A 33 -21.68 0.63 -7.35
N ARG A 34 -22.08 1.68 -6.60
CA ARG A 34 -23.19 2.58 -6.99
C ARG A 34 -22.90 3.32 -8.29
N ARG A 35 -21.63 3.63 -8.56
CA ARG A 35 -21.18 4.38 -9.75
C ARG A 35 -20.81 3.47 -10.94
N GLY A 36 -20.90 2.15 -10.77
CA GLY A 36 -20.51 1.19 -11.80
C GLY A 36 -19.00 1.16 -12.08
N ILE A 37 -18.18 1.55 -11.10
CA ILE A 37 -16.71 1.56 -11.19
C ILE A 37 -16.20 0.20 -10.76
N ALA A 38 -15.42 -0.47 -11.62
CA ALA A 38 -14.71 -1.69 -11.29
C ALA A 38 -13.52 -1.31 -10.37
N LEU A 39 -13.56 -1.76 -9.12
CA LEU A 39 -12.55 -1.48 -8.10
C LEU A 39 -11.77 -2.74 -7.77
N GLN A 40 -10.44 -2.63 -7.79
CA GLN A 40 -9.52 -3.57 -7.14
C GLN A 40 -8.97 -2.88 -5.89
N LEU A 41 -9.43 -3.31 -4.71
CA LEU A 41 -8.96 -2.79 -3.43
C LEU A 41 -7.90 -3.73 -2.86
N VAL A 42 -6.67 -3.24 -2.77
CA VAL A 42 -5.52 -3.95 -2.18
C VAL A 42 -5.33 -3.47 -0.75
N ARG A 43 -5.31 -4.41 0.20
CA ARG A 43 -5.18 -4.10 1.63
C ARG A 43 -3.71 -4.26 2.03
N THR A 44 -3.00 -3.14 2.11
CA THR A 44 -1.56 -3.11 2.42
C THR A 44 -1.29 -2.97 3.92
N GLY A 45 -0.01 -3.06 4.32
CA GLY A 45 0.45 -2.51 5.60
C GLY A 45 0.63 -0.99 5.51
N SER A 46 0.83 -0.32 6.66
CA SER A 46 1.13 1.11 6.69
C SER A 46 2.50 1.41 6.09
N ARG A 47 2.62 2.56 5.44
CA ARG A 47 3.92 3.13 5.04
C ARG A 47 4.71 3.73 6.23
N GLY A 48 4.10 3.77 7.42
CA GLY A 48 4.68 4.41 8.60
C GLY A 48 4.44 5.91 8.69
N MET A 49 3.64 6.47 7.80
CA MET A 49 3.19 7.87 7.86
C MET A 49 1.87 7.96 8.64
N TYR A 50 1.89 7.59 9.92
CA TYR A 50 0.69 7.42 10.76
C TYR A 50 -0.18 8.68 10.87
N TRP A 51 0.40 9.87 10.72
CA TRP A 51 -0.34 11.14 10.74
C TRP A 51 -1.19 11.36 9.49
N LEU A 52 -1.01 10.55 8.44
CA LEU A 52 -1.79 10.57 7.20
C LEU A 52 -2.79 9.42 7.14
N GLU A 53 -2.84 8.54 8.15
CA GLU A 53 -3.76 7.41 8.15
C GLU A 53 -5.20 7.83 8.51
N PRO A 54 -6.20 7.25 7.87
CA PRO A 54 -6.13 6.31 6.74
C PRO A 54 -5.57 6.97 5.47
N LEU A 55 -4.46 6.45 4.95
CA LEU A 55 -3.83 6.91 3.72
C LEU A 55 -4.25 6.00 2.56
N MET A 56 -5.09 6.51 1.67
CA MET A 56 -5.51 5.80 0.47
C MET A 56 -4.63 6.20 -0.71
N GLU A 57 -4.15 5.21 -1.46
CA GLU A 57 -3.34 5.43 -2.66
C GLU A 57 -4.07 4.90 -3.89
N VAL A 58 -4.10 5.69 -4.95
CA VAL A 58 -4.70 5.31 -6.23
C VAL A 58 -3.60 5.07 -7.25
N GLU A 59 -3.67 3.94 -7.96
CA GLU A 59 -2.78 3.66 -9.09
C GLU A 59 -3.16 4.54 -10.27
N THR A 60 -2.20 5.29 -10.80
CA THR A 60 -2.36 6.13 -11.98
C THR A 60 -1.23 5.88 -12.98
N PRO A 61 -1.35 6.31 -14.23
CA PRO A 61 -0.24 6.23 -15.20
C PRO A 61 1.04 6.96 -14.74
N ALA A 62 0.92 7.92 -13.81
CA ALA A 62 2.04 8.66 -13.24
C ALA A 62 2.56 8.03 -11.92
N GLY A 63 2.10 6.81 -11.57
CA GLY A 63 2.37 6.12 -10.31
C GLY A 63 1.28 6.34 -9.27
N ARG A 64 1.52 5.89 -8.05
CA ARG A 64 0.56 6.00 -6.97
C ARG A 64 0.41 7.43 -6.48
N ILE A 65 -0.83 7.86 -6.28
CA ILE A 65 -1.18 9.16 -5.69
C ILE A 65 -1.93 8.91 -4.39
N GLY A 66 -1.41 9.45 -3.30
CA GLY A 66 -1.96 9.34 -1.96
C GLY A 66 -2.94 10.45 -1.62
N TYR A 67 -3.95 10.09 -0.83
CA TYR A 67 -4.93 10.98 -0.21
C TYR A 67 -5.08 10.61 1.28
N GLY A 68 -4.93 11.59 2.16
CA GLY A 68 -5.02 11.35 3.62
C GLY A 68 -4.74 12.60 4.47
N PRO A 69 -5.10 12.56 5.76
CA PRO A 69 -5.89 11.49 6.40
C PRO A 69 -7.37 11.52 6.00
N LEU A 70 -7.95 10.35 5.72
CA LEU A 70 -9.32 10.27 5.22
C LEU A 70 -10.32 9.94 6.32
N THR A 71 -11.51 10.50 6.16
CA THR A 71 -12.72 10.06 6.84
C THR A 71 -13.70 9.42 5.86
N VAL A 72 -14.73 8.75 6.38
CA VAL A 72 -15.82 8.17 5.55
C VAL A 72 -16.51 9.27 4.71
N ALA A 73 -16.67 10.47 5.26
CA ALA A 73 -17.35 11.59 4.60
C ALA A 73 -16.55 12.14 3.40
N ASP A 74 -15.24 11.97 3.38
CA ASP A 74 -14.39 12.46 2.29
C ASP A 74 -14.54 11.62 1.02
N VAL A 75 -14.84 10.33 1.15
CA VAL A 75 -14.84 9.37 0.02
C VAL A 75 -15.77 9.80 -1.12
N PRO A 76 -17.06 10.12 -0.90
CA PRO A 76 -17.93 10.55 -1.99
C PRO A 76 -17.42 11.82 -2.69
N ARG A 77 -17.00 12.82 -1.91
CA ARG A 77 -16.49 14.10 -2.40
C ARG A 77 -15.25 13.91 -3.27
N LEU A 78 -14.29 13.12 -2.80
CA LEU A 78 -13.06 12.86 -3.54
C LEU A 78 -13.31 12.09 -4.83
N LEU A 79 -14.25 11.13 -4.81
CA LEU A 79 -14.65 10.43 -6.04
C LEU A 79 -15.26 11.41 -7.05
N ASP A 80 -16.12 12.34 -6.61
CA ASP A 80 -16.71 13.36 -7.48
C ASP A 80 -15.66 14.35 -8.01
N ALA A 81 -14.63 14.65 -7.21
CA ALA A 81 -13.49 15.47 -7.62
C ALA A 81 -12.53 14.75 -8.58
N GLY A 82 -12.71 13.44 -8.82
CA GLY A 82 -11.87 12.67 -9.76
C GLY A 82 -10.59 12.10 -9.14
N MET A 83 -10.59 11.78 -7.85
CA MET A 83 -9.43 11.22 -7.15
C MET A 83 -8.87 9.95 -7.82
N LEU A 84 -9.74 9.12 -8.46
CA LEU A 84 -9.30 7.91 -9.14
C LEU A 84 -8.39 8.18 -10.36
N ASN A 85 -8.32 9.43 -10.81
CA ASN A 85 -7.39 9.89 -11.84
C ASN A 85 -6.27 10.78 -11.26
N GLY A 86 -6.11 10.80 -9.96
CA GLY A 86 -5.07 11.59 -9.30
C GLY A 86 -5.36 13.08 -9.20
N ALA A 87 -6.65 13.50 -9.24
CA ALA A 87 -7.04 14.90 -9.19
C ALA A 87 -6.48 15.64 -7.96
N VAL A 88 -6.27 16.95 -8.12
CA VAL A 88 -5.79 17.81 -7.02
C VAL A 88 -6.91 18.06 -6.03
N ASP A 89 -6.61 17.92 -4.75
CA ASP A 89 -7.50 18.15 -3.62
C ASP A 89 -6.67 18.55 -2.39
N ASP A 90 -7.28 19.13 -1.38
CA ASP A 90 -6.63 19.52 -0.12
C ASP A 90 -6.09 18.33 0.68
N LEU A 91 -6.68 17.13 0.52
CA LEU A 91 -6.20 15.89 1.12
C LEU A 91 -5.19 15.14 0.25
N ARG A 92 -4.83 15.68 -0.91
CA ARG A 92 -3.88 15.04 -1.82
C ARG A 92 -2.44 15.17 -1.30
N VAL A 93 -1.84 14.06 -0.96
CA VAL A 93 -0.43 13.95 -0.52
C VAL A 93 0.54 13.96 -1.72
N GLY A 94 0.05 13.58 -2.90
CA GLY A 94 0.89 13.33 -4.08
C GLY A 94 1.44 11.90 -4.09
N ASN A 95 2.57 11.68 -4.76
CA ASN A 95 3.21 10.35 -4.74
C ASN A 95 3.86 10.14 -3.35
N PRO A 96 3.43 9.13 -2.58
CA PRO A 96 3.95 8.89 -1.23
C PRO A 96 5.45 8.60 -1.20
N ASP A 97 6.01 7.95 -2.23
CA ASP A 97 7.45 7.65 -2.30
C ASP A 97 8.31 8.92 -2.44
N ASN A 98 7.72 10.00 -2.94
CA ASN A 98 8.37 11.30 -3.05
C ASN A 98 8.23 12.17 -1.78
N HIS A 99 7.44 11.72 -0.80
CA HIS A 99 7.29 12.44 0.46
C HIS A 99 8.66 12.54 1.18
N PRO A 100 9.06 13.71 1.72
CA PRO A 100 10.37 13.88 2.37
C PRO A 100 10.66 12.83 3.44
N TRP A 101 9.67 12.45 4.23
CA TRP A 101 9.77 11.38 5.23
C TRP A 101 10.16 10.03 4.62
N MET A 102 9.56 9.64 3.48
CA MET A 102 9.88 8.39 2.81
C MET A 102 11.27 8.44 2.18
N ARG A 103 11.63 9.56 1.56
CA ARG A 103 12.94 9.75 0.91
C ARG A 103 14.10 9.82 1.91
N SER A 104 13.85 10.16 3.17
CA SER A 104 14.89 10.16 4.21
C SER A 104 15.21 8.77 4.77
N GLN A 105 14.47 7.73 4.36
CA GLN A 105 14.61 6.37 4.88
C GLN A 105 15.31 5.45 3.88
N GLN A 106 16.15 4.57 4.40
CA GLN A 106 16.65 3.40 3.68
C GLN A 106 15.95 2.16 4.26
N ARG A 107 15.00 1.61 3.51
CA ARG A 107 14.17 0.50 3.95
C ARG A 107 14.72 -0.82 3.44
N LEU A 108 15.20 -1.68 4.36
CA LEU A 108 15.61 -3.05 4.06
C LEU A 108 14.50 -4.03 4.47
N THR A 109 14.34 -4.27 5.76
CA THR A 109 13.33 -5.20 6.28
C THR A 109 11.90 -4.73 6.02
N GLY A 110 11.67 -3.42 6.00
CA GLY A 110 10.39 -2.77 5.75
C GLY A 110 10.13 -2.40 4.28
N ALA A 111 10.90 -2.91 3.32
CA ALA A 111 10.82 -2.50 1.91
C ALA A 111 9.43 -2.71 1.28
N ARG A 112 8.70 -3.74 1.72
CA ARG A 112 7.37 -4.10 1.20
C ARG A 112 6.21 -3.40 1.89
N LEU A 113 6.45 -2.70 3.02
CA LEU A 113 5.40 -2.01 3.79
C LEU A 113 4.74 -0.91 2.96
N GLY A 114 3.42 -0.95 2.87
CA GLY A 114 2.62 -0.05 2.04
C GLY A 114 2.62 -0.39 0.55
N ILE A 115 3.36 -1.40 0.11
CA ILE A 115 3.50 -1.77 -1.30
C ILE A 115 2.58 -2.92 -1.67
N ILE A 116 2.61 -4.01 -0.90
CA ILE A 116 1.93 -5.27 -1.19
C ILE A 116 0.80 -5.57 -0.20
N ASP A 117 -0.10 -6.47 -0.59
CA ASP A 117 -0.99 -7.15 0.34
C ASP A 117 -0.20 -8.23 1.11
N PRO A 118 -0.01 -8.09 2.44
CA PRO A 118 0.76 -9.05 3.23
C PRO A 118 0.09 -10.43 3.33
N ALA A 119 -1.19 -10.56 2.96
CA ALA A 119 -1.91 -11.84 2.91
C ALA A 119 -1.86 -12.49 1.51
N SER A 120 -1.29 -11.83 0.51
CA SER A 120 -1.16 -12.33 -0.86
C SER A 120 0.19 -13.05 -1.06
N LEU A 121 0.14 -14.36 -1.34
CA LEU A 121 1.33 -15.12 -1.71
C LEU A 121 1.91 -14.63 -3.05
N ASP A 122 1.05 -14.28 -4.01
CA ASP A 122 1.47 -13.80 -5.32
C ASP A 122 2.24 -12.48 -5.20
N ASP A 123 1.74 -11.54 -4.38
CA ASP A 123 2.44 -10.29 -4.09
C ASP A 123 3.78 -10.54 -3.39
N TYR A 124 3.81 -11.48 -2.44
CA TYR A 124 5.03 -11.85 -1.74
C TYR A 124 6.08 -12.41 -2.70
N LEU A 125 5.68 -13.30 -3.61
CA LEU A 125 6.56 -13.87 -4.64
C LEU A 125 7.05 -12.81 -5.62
N ALA A 126 6.15 -11.94 -6.12
CA ALA A 126 6.48 -10.88 -7.06
C ALA A 126 7.50 -9.86 -6.51
N HIS A 127 7.65 -9.82 -5.17
CA HIS A 127 8.58 -8.91 -4.48
C HIS A 127 9.73 -9.64 -3.76
N GLY A 128 10.22 -10.76 -4.33
CA GLY A 128 11.38 -11.49 -3.83
C GLY A 128 11.13 -12.21 -2.49
N GLY A 129 9.90 -12.73 -2.30
CA GLY A 129 9.48 -13.31 -1.02
C GLY A 129 10.31 -14.49 -0.55
N PHE A 130 10.73 -15.39 -1.44
CA PHE A 130 11.51 -16.58 -1.11
C PHE A 130 12.98 -16.53 -1.56
N ASP A 131 13.48 -15.39 -2.04
CA ASP A 131 14.86 -15.28 -2.53
C ASP A 131 15.88 -15.72 -1.47
N GLY A 132 15.66 -15.34 -0.20
CA GLY A 132 16.52 -15.76 0.91
C GLY A 132 16.45 -17.25 1.20
N LEU A 133 15.27 -17.87 1.07
CA LEU A 133 15.10 -19.31 1.23
C LEU A 133 15.79 -20.06 0.09
N GLU A 134 15.63 -19.63 -1.15
CA GLU A 134 16.28 -20.26 -2.31
C GLU A 134 17.80 -20.17 -2.20
N ALA A 135 18.32 -19.00 -1.80
CA ALA A 135 19.74 -18.84 -1.52
C ALA A 135 20.23 -19.79 -0.42
N ALA A 136 19.47 -19.91 0.69
CA ALA A 136 19.84 -20.79 1.80
C ALA A 136 19.81 -22.29 1.44
N LEU A 137 18.85 -22.73 0.61
CA LEU A 137 18.75 -24.11 0.16
C LEU A 137 19.95 -24.55 -0.71
N ALA A 138 20.66 -23.60 -1.32
CA ALA A 138 21.87 -23.85 -2.10
C ALA A 138 23.15 -23.89 -1.24
N MET A 139 23.07 -23.63 0.07
CA MET A 139 24.22 -23.53 0.99
C MET A 139 24.31 -24.74 1.92
N ALA A 140 25.53 -25.02 2.40
CA ALA A 140 25.69 -25.95 3.52
C ALA A 140 25.16 -25.33 4.83
N PRO A 141 24.60 -26.09 5.77
CA PRO A 141 24.06 -25.57 7.03
C PRO A 141 25.03 -24.68 7.81
N ALA A 142 26.31 -25.02 7.84
CA ALA A 142 27.35 -24.25 8.51
C ALA A 142 27.56 -22.85 7.87
N ASP A 143 27.41 -22.75 6.54
CA ASP A 143 27.54 -21.49 5.82
C ASP A 143 26.34 -20.59 6.08
N ILE A 144 25.13 -21.13 6.22
CA ILE A 144 23.95 -20.36 6.61
C ILE A 144 24.18 -19.74 7.99
N VAL A 145 24.65 -20.52 8.97
CA VAL A 145 24.96 -20.01 10.31
C VAL A 145 26.01 -18.91 10.26
N ARG A 146 27.07 -19.11 9.47
CA ARG A 146 28.13 -18.12 9.30
C ARG A 146 27.58 -16.81 8.72
N VAL A 147 26.82 -16.86 7.63
CA VAL A 147 26.24 -15.67 6.96
C VAL A 147 25.34 -14.90 7.93
N VAL A 148 24.46 -15.58 8.67
CA VAL A 148 23.59 -14.93 9.65
C VAL A 148 24.40 -14.28 10.77
N THR A 149 25.44 -14.96 11.28
CA THR A 149 26.31 -14.41 12.31
C THR A 149 27.08 -13.16 11.82
N GLU A 150 27.64 -13.23 10.62
CA GLU A 150 28.40 -12.13 10.02
C GLU A 150 27.50 -10.93 9.67
N SER A 151 26.21 -11.12 9.39
CA SER A 151 25.27 -10.03 9.11
C SER A 151 25.01 -9.14 10.31
N GLY A 152 25.22 -9.62 11.53
CA GLY A 152 24.99 -8.87 12.77
C GLY A 152 23.51 -8.70 13.13
N LEU A 153 22.62 -9.47 12.50
CA LEU A 153 21.17 -9.49 12.80
C LEU A 153 20.89 -10.34 14.04
#